data_ba31ed8abd6726f0125b2f8e397c80f6
#
_entry.id   ba31ed8abd6726f0125b2f8e397c80f6
#
_cell.length_a   1.000
_cell.length_b   1.000
_cell.length_c   1.000
_cell.angle_alpha   90.00
_cell.angle_beta   90.00
_cell.angle_gamma   90.00
#
_symmetry.space_group_name_H-M   'P 1'
#
loop_
_entity.id
_entity.type
_entity.pdbx_description
1 polymer ?
#
loop_
_entity_poly.entity_id
_entity_poly.type
_entity_poly.pdbx_seq_one_letter_code
_entity_poly.pdbx_strand_id
1 'polypeptide(L)'
;HVREHLRTITHRLSRAEIAVKAADSDVITGGKAAYTLIDETHEFARKSRAEGVFLELRGALAARPDGFLMQITTQSKDAPAGVFKQELEQARAVRDGRMKLPVLAVLYELPPACMAGWQDPATWKMVNPNLGRSVDPDYLADQLVTAREKGGHALALLASQHFNVEIGVGLGGAWVGAEFWAQAAVPGLTLDAIIDQCEVAVVGVDGGGLDDLLGLAVVGRHRESKDWLAWVHAWAHPEVLRTRKEIA
;
A
#
# COMPACT_ATOMS: atom_id res chain seq x y z
N HIS A 1 -36.24 0.94 14.47
CA HIS A 1 -36.37 2.27 13.89
C HIS A 1 -35.08 2.62 13.16
N VAL A 2 -35.16 2.93 11.89
CA VAL A 2 -34.08 3.52 11.13
C VAL A 2 -34.28 5.03 11.10
N ARG A 3 -33.27 5.78 11.47
CA ARG A 3 -33.24 7.25 11.31
C ARG A 3 -32.27 7.55 10.17
N GLU A 4 -32.75 7.57 8.96
CA GLU A 4 -31.94 7.73 7.73
C GLU A 4 -31.06 8.99 7.77
N HIS A 5 -31.60 10.11 8.21
CA HIS A 5 -30.88 11.38 8.30
C HIS A 5 -29.73 11.39 9.32
N LEU A 6 -29.74 10.44 10.30
CA LEU A 6 -28.68 10.30 11.31
C LEU A 6 -27.75 9.10 11.02
N ARG A 7 -27.98 8.38 9.94
CA ARG A 7 -27.20 7.14 9.60
C ARG A 7 -27.11 6.19 10.79
N THR A 8 -28.19 6.06 11.56
CA THR A 8 -28.23 5.28 12.79
C THR A 8 -29.42 4.34 12.79
N ILE A 9 -29.17 3.10 13.15
CA ILE A 9 -30.20 2.07 13.38
C ILE A 9 -30.25 1.81 14.87
N THR A 10 -31.42 1.98 15.51
CA THR A 10 -31.60 1.75 16.95
C THR A 10 -32.52 0.54 17.17
N HIS A 11 -32.07 -0.42 17.95
CA HIS A 11 -32.92 -1.54 18.40
C HIS A 11 -33.85 -1.07 19.53
N ARG A 12 -35.15 -1.30 19.37
CA ARG A 12 -36.17 -0.69 20.26
C ARG A 12 -36.08 -1.15 21.69
N LEU A 13 -35.83 -2.43 21.95
CA LEU A 13 -35.85 -3.01 23.27
C LEU A 13 -34.55 -2.74 24.04
N SER A 14 -33.40 -3.13 23.44
CA SER A 14 -32.09 -3.00 24.11
C SER A 14 -31.49 -1.60 24.02
N ARG A 15 -32.06 -0.72 23.17
CA ARG A 15 -31.47 0.60 22.85
C ARG A 15 -30.08 0.53 22.23
N ALA A 16 -29.64 -0.65 21.81
CA ALA A 16 -28.41 -0.80 21.07
C ALA A 16 -28.48 -0.04 19.74
N GLU A 17 -27.36 0.57 19.35
CA GLU A 17 -27.29 1.37 18.14
C GLU A 17 -26.17 0.88 17.21
N ILE A 18 -26.46 0.85 15.91
CA ILE A 18 -25.48 0.77 14.84
C ILE A 18 -25.44 2.14 14.18
N ALA A 19 -24.31 2.81 14.25
CA ALA A 19 -24.11 4.13 13.65
C ALA A 19 -23.01 4.08 12.57
N VAL A 20 -23.33 4.57 11.38
CA VAL A 20 -22.34 4.77 10.31
C VAL A 20 -21.65 6.10 10.55
N LYS A 21 -20.33 6.07 10.69
CA LYS A 21 -19.48 7.24 10.93
C LYS A 21 -18.57 7.47 9.72
N ALA A 22 -18.30 8.74 9.43
CA ALA A 22 -17.23 9.07 8.51
C ALA A 22 -15.88 8.70 9.12
N ALA A 23 -14.94 8.27 8.28
CA ALA A 23 -13.57 7.96 8.70
C ALA A 23 -12.77 9.26 8.94
N ASP A 24 -13.22 10.06 9.91
CA ASP A 24 -12.62 11.32 10.33
C ASP A 24 -12.30 11.25 11.83
N SER A 25 -11.11 11.70 12.22
CA SER A 25 -10.66 11.69 13.62
C SER A 25 -11.66 12.39 14.55
N ASP A 26 -12.15 13.55 14.12
CA ASP A 26 -13.03 14.39 14.96
C ASP A 26 -14.41 13.76 15.18
N VAL A 27 -14.81 12.83 14.30
CA VAL A 27 -16.09 12.09 14.38
C VAL A 27 -15.96 10.80 15.18
N ILE A 28 -14.77 10.20 15.23
CA ILE A 28 -14.50 8.91 15.89
C ILE A 28 -14.11 9.14 17.35
N THR A 29 -13.43 10.25 17.64
CA THR A 29 -12.97 10.63 18.97
C THR A 29 -14.14 10.69 19.98
N GLY A 30 -13.98 10.04 21.12
CA GLY A 30 -14.99 10.00 22.19
C GLY A 30 -16.08 8.94 22.01
N GLY A 31 -16.09 8.17 20.93
CA GLY A 31 -16.99 7.03 20.73
C GLY A 31 -16.61 5.86 21.64
N LYS A 32 -17.55 5.43 22.52
CA LYS A 32 -17.34 4.26 23.38
C LYS A 32 -17.97 2.99 22.78
N ALA A 33 -17.80 2.79 21.48
CA ALA A 33 -18.33 1.61 20.82
C ALA A 33 -17.64 0.34 21.31
N ALA A 34 -18.44 -0.69 21.60
CA ALA A 34 -17.91 -2.01 21.94
C ALA A 34 -17.48 -2.78 20.68
N TYR A 35 -18.16 -2.52 19.58
CA TYR A 35 -17.94 -3.20 18.30
C TYR A 35 -17.68 -2.13 17.25
N THR A 36 -16.56 -2.25 16.55
CA THR A 36 -16.20 -1.34 15.48
C THR A 36 -15.89 -2.13 14.21
N LEU A 37 -16.52 -1.73 13.12
CA LEU A 37 -16.29 -2.28 11.79
C LEU A 37 -15.66 -1.19 10.95
N ILE A 38 -14.49 -1.45 10.42
CA ILE A 38 -13.80 -0.56 9.47
C ILE A 38 -13.90 -1.20 8.10
N ASP A 39 -14.59 -0.53 7.22
CA ASP A 39 -14.68 -0.92 5.82
C ASP A 39 -13.65 -0.12 5.02
N GLU A 40 -13.05 -0.76 4.03
CA GLU A 40 -12.01 -0.19 3.17
C GLU A 40 -10.84 0.41 3.96
N THR A 41 -10.21 -0.39 4.82
CA THR A 41 -9.06 0.06 5.66
C THR A 41 -7.96 0.71 4.82
N HIS A 42 -7.77 0.31 3.55
CA HIS A 42 -6.79 0.90 2.65
C HIS A 42 -7.01 2.41 2.39
N GLU A 43 -8.23 2.92 2.53
CA GLU A 43 -8.53 4.35 2.38
C GLU A 43 -7.91 5.21 3.50
N PHE A 44 -7.46 4.59 4.60
CA PHE A 44 -6.72 5.29 5.66
C PHE A 44 -5.24 5.50 5.34
N ALA A 45 -4.69 4.89 4.28
CA ALA A 45 -3.28 5.00 3.92
C ALA A 45 -2.79 6.45 3.78
N ARG A 46 -3.65 7.35 3.30
CA ARG A 46 -3.34 8.76 3.01
C ARG A 46 -3.82 9.75 4.08
N LYS A 47 -4.45 9.28 5.16
CA LYS A 47 -5.00 10.15 6.21
C LYS A 47 -3.97 10.44 7.28
N SER A 48 -3.57 11.69 7.42
CA SER A 48 -2.51 12.13 8.34
C SER A 48 -2.77 11.85 9.83
N ARG A 49 -4.05 11.68 10.22
CA ARG A 49 -4.44 11.40 11.63
C ARG A 49 -4.90 9.97 11.85
N ALA A 50 -4.73 9.09 10.87
CA ALA A 50 -5.24 7.72 10.93
C ALA A 50 -4.64 6.91 12.09
N GLU A 51 -3.35 7.09 12.41
CA GLU A 51 -2.71 6.39 13.53
C GLU A 51 -3.38 6.70 14.86
N GLY A 52 -3.69 7.98 15.11
CA GLY A 52 -4.44 8.39 16.30
C GLY A 52 -5.82 7.75 16.39
N VAL A 53 -6.53 7.68 15.26
CA VAL A 53 -7.83 7.01 15.16
C VAL A 53 -7.75 5.53 15.56
N PHE A 54 -6.80 4.80 15.00
CA PHE A 54 -6.63 3.37 15.33
C PHE A 54 -6.18 3.15 16.76
N LEU A 55 -5.34 4.03 17.31
CA LEU A 55 -4.93 3.99 18.72
C LEU A 55 -6.14 4.18 19.64
N GLU A 56 -7.00 5.15 19.36
CA GLU A 56 -8.22 5.42 20.14
C GLU A 56 -9.22 4.27 20.05
N LEU A 57 -9.45 3.72 18.85
CA LEU A 57 -10.36 2.59 18.65
C LEU A 57 -9.89 1.36 19.44
N ARG A 58 -8.59 1.07 19.44
CA ARG A 58 -8.02 -0.02 20.23
C ARG A 58 -8.05 0.28 21.74
N GLY A 59 -7.78 1.53 22.11
CA GLY A 59 -7.88 1.98 23.50
C GLY A 59 -9.29 1.83 24.08
N ALA A 60 -10.32 2.06 23.27
CA ALA A 60 -11.72 1.87 23.68
C ALA A 60 -12.06 0.41 24.03
N LEU A 61 -11.34 -0.56 23.46
CA LEU A 61 -11.52 -1.98 23.77
C LEU A 61 -10.89 -2.40 25.10
N ALA A 62 -9.94 -1.64 25.63
CA ALA A 62 -9.26 -1.99 26.89
C ALA A 62 -10.25 -2.13 28.08
N ALA A 63 -11.34 -1.34 28.07
CA ALA A 63 -12.39 -1.40 29.07
C ALA A 63 -13.57 -2.32 28.67
N ARG A 64 -13.45 -3.08 27.58
CA ARG A 64 -14.53 -3.87 27.00
C ARG A 64 -14.02 -5.23 26.51
N PRO A 65 -13.89 -6.21 27.39
CA PRO A 65 -13.34 -7.52 27.06
C PRO A 65 -14.15 -8.29 26.00
N ASP A 66 -15.46 -7.98 25.87
CA ASP A 66 -16.33 -8.58 24.86
C ASP A 66 -16.36 -7.79 23.54
N GLY A 67 -15.62 -6.68 23.47
CA GLY A 67 -15.57 -5.83 22.28
C GLY A 67 -14.60 -6.35 21.22
N PHE A 68 -14.81 -5.92 19.98
CA PHE A 68 -13.87 -6.19 18.90
C PHE A 68 -13.76 -5.03 17.90
N LEU A 69 -12.63 -4.99 17.22
CA LEU A 69 -12.38 -4.20 16.04
C LEU A 69 -12.21 -5.16 14.85
N MET A 70 -13.07 -5.03 13.83
CA MET A 70 -12.97 -5.78 12.59
C MET A 70 -12.61 -4.84 11.46
N GLN A 71 -11.65 -5.25 10.64
CA GLN A 71 -11.22 -4.53 9.44
C GLN A 71 -11.53 -5.39 8.22
N ILE A 72 -12.12 -4.77 7.20
CA ILE A 72 -12.45 -5.41 5.93
C ILE A 72 -11.85 -4.52 4.83
N THR A 73 -11.09 -5.10 3.93
CA THR A 73 -10.43 -4.32 2.88
C THR A 73 -9.97 -5.20 1.72
N THR A 74 -9.83 -4.61 0.56
CA THR A 74 -8.98 -5.10 -0.53
C THR A 74 -7.58 -4.49 -0.42
N GLN A 75 -6.70 -4.80 -1.36
CA GLN A 75 -5.44 -4.04 -1.52
C GLN A 75 -5.71 -2.60 -1.95
N SER A 76 -4.77 -1.72 -1.65
CA SER A 76 -4.84 -0.32 -2.08
C SER A 76 -4.60 -0.17 -3.59
N LYS A 77 -5.15 0.92 -4.16
CA LYS A 77 -4.92 1.30 -5.57
C LYS A 77 -3.53 1.84 -5.84
N ASP A 78 -2.77 2.08 -4.79
CA ASP A 78 -1.37 2.49 -4.81
C ASP A 78 -0.57 1.54 -3.91
N ALA A 79 0.76 1.72 -3.85
CA ALA A 79 1.58 1.00 -2.89
C ALA A 79 1.08 1.22 -1.46
N PRO A 80 0.95 0.17 -0.64
CA PRO A 80 0.52 0.31 0.74
C PRO A 80 1.38 1.32 1.50
N ALA A 81 0.71 2.23 2.21
CA ALA A 81 1.36 3.30 2.95
C ALA A 81 0.65 3.56 4.29
N GLY A 82 1.26 4.36 5.18
CA GLY A 82 0.69 4.80 6.44
C GLY A 82 0.14 3.67 7.29
N VAL A 83 -0.98 3.92 7.94
CA VAL A 83 -1.65 2.95 8.82
C VAL A 83 -2.03 1.66 8.09
N PHE A 84 -2.49 1.73 6.85
CA PHE A 84 -2.87 0.53 6.10
C PHE A 84 -1.67 -0.43 5.94
N LYS A 85 -0.49 0.09 5.60
CA LYS A 85 0.73 -0.71 5.51
C LYS A 85 1.05 -1.38 6.86
N GLN A 86 1.00 -0.61 7.96
CA GLN A 86 1.29 -1.11 9.31
C GLN A 86 0.32 -2.22 9.72
N GLU A 87 -0.99 -2.03 9.49
CA GLU A 87 -2.03 -3.03 9.79
C GLU A 87 -1.83 -4.31 8.98
N LEU A 88 -1.52 -4.18 7.69
CA LEU A 88 -1.28 -5.31 6.80
C LEU A 88 -0.03 -6.10 7.21
N GLU A 89 1.08 -5.42 7.51
CA GLU A 89 2.32 -6.04 7.99
C GLU A 89 2.13 -6.73 9.34
N GLN A 90 1.37 -6.12 10.25
CA GLN A 90 1.01 -6.73 11.54
C GLN A 90 0.16 -7.99 11.34
N ALA A 91 -0.85 -7.94 10.48
CA ALA A 91 -1.70 -9.08 10.17
C ALA A 91 -0.88 -10.24 9.55
N ARG A 92 0.03 -9.94 8.65
CA ARG A 92 0.98 -10.91 8.08
C ARG A 92 1.89 -11.51 9.15
N ALA A 93 2.43 -10.67 10.04
CA ALA A 93 3.30 -11.14 11.12
C ALA A 93 2.58 -12.07 12.11
N VAL A 94 1.30 -11.82 12.39
CA VAL A 94 0.46 -12.70 13.22
C VAL A 94 0.17 -14.01 12.48
N ARG A 95 -0.25 -13.96 11.21
CA ARG A 95 -0.49 -15.14 10.37
C ARG A 95 0.74 -16.06 10.32
N ASP A 96 1.91 -15.47 10.17
CA ASP A 96 3.17 -16.18 10.02
C ASP A 96 3.78 -16.62 11.37
N GLY A 97 3.12 -16.35 12.50
CA GLY A 97 3.58 -16.69 13.84
C GLY A 97 4.77 -15.86 14.33
N ARG A 98 5.15 -14.80 13.63
CA ARG A 98 6.23 -13.89 14.02
C ARG A 98 5.81 -12.92 15.13
N MET A 99 4.50 -12.72 15.29
CA MET A 99 3.92 -11.84 16.31
C MET A 99 2.75 -12.55 17.00
N LYS A 100 2.70 -12.49 18.33
CA LYS A 100 1.58 -13.04 19.13
C LYS A 100 0.69 -11.91 19.62
N LEU A 101 -0.47 -11.76 19.01
CA LEU A 101 -1.50 -10.80 19.40
C LEU A 101 -2.86 -11.49 19.40
N PRO A 102 -3.85 -10.97 20.15
CA PRO A 102 -5.23 -11.44 20.11
C PRO A 102 -5.94 -10.95 18.82
N VAL A 103 -5.37 -11.27 17.67
CA VAL A 103 -5.83 -10.87 16.34
C VAL A 103 -6.05 -12.10 15.48
N LEU A 104 -7.21 -12.20 14.86
CA LEU A 104 -7.50 -13.17 13.82
C LEU A 104 -7.18 -12.55 12.45
N ALA A 105 -6.04 -12.91 11.89
CA ALA A 105 -5.63 -12.47 10.56
C ALA A 105 -6.18 -13.43 9.48
N VAL A 106 -7.13 -12.96 8.67
CA VAL A 106 -7.66 -13.69 7.52
C VAL A 106 -7.23 -12.93 6.26
N LEU A 107 -6.24 -13.45 5.55
CA LEU A 107 -5.62 -12.81 4.40
C LEU A 107 -5.77 -13.70 3.17
N TYR A 108 -6.51 -13.25 2.17
CA TYR A 108 -6.64 -13.90 0.88
C TYR A 108 -5.56 -13.37 -0.06
N GLU A 109 -4.33 -13.81 0.16
CA GLU A 109 -3.15 -13.41 -0.60
C GLU A 109 -2.57 -14.62 -1.35
N LEU A 110 -1.98 -14.37 -2.52
CA LEU A 110 -1.22 -15.39 -3.22
C LEU A 110 0.06 -15.72 -2.42
N PRO A 111 0.38 -17.02 -2.28
CA PRO A 111 1.69 -17.41 -1.78
C PRO A 111 2.80 -16.80 -2.64
N PRO A 112 3.98 -16.47 -2.06
CA PRO A 112 5.10 -15.88 -2.82
C PRO A 112 5.47 -16.68 -4.08
N ALA A 113 5.42 -18.00 -4.02
CA ALA A 113 5.70 -18.89 -5.16
C ALA A 113 4.68 -18.76 -6.31
N CYS A 114 3.45 -18.31 -6.02
CA CYS A 114 2.37 -18.15 -7.00
C CYS A 114 2.23 -16.70 -7.48
N MET A 115 2.96 -15.75 -6.89
CA MET A 115 2.79 -14.33 -7.14
C MET A 115 3.01 -13.96 -8.63
N ALA A 116 4.03 -14.52 -9.27
CA ALA A 116 4.30 -14.30 -10.68
C ALA A 116 3.19 -14.82 -11.60
N GLY A 117 2.42 -15.80 -11.14
CA GLY A 117 1.31 -16.43 -11.87
C GLY A 117 -0.07 -15.86 -11.51
N TRP A 118 -0.19 -14.65 -10.96
CA TRP A 118 -1.48 -14.09 -10.55
C TRP A 118 -2.51 -13.99 -11.69
N GLN A 119 -2.05 -13.92 -12.95
CA GLN A 119 -2.89 -13.88 -14.14
C GLN A 119 -3.42 -15.25 -14.57
N ASP A 120 -2.95 -16.33 -13.93
CA ASP A 120 -3.40 -17.69 -14.21
C ASP A 120 -4.71 -17.97 -13.48
N PRO A 121 -5.80 -18.32 -14.21
CA PRO A 121 -7.08 -18.68 -13.60
C PRO A 121 -7.00 -19.75 -12.51
N ALA A 122 -6.01 -20.65 -12.56
CA ALA A 122 -5.81 -21.67 -11.54
C ALA A 122 -5.48 -21.09 -10.15
N THR A 123 -4.94 -19.87 -10.09
CA THR A 123 -4.59 -19.19 -8.84
C THR A 123 -5.74 -18.36 -8.25
N TRP A 124 -6.72 -17.97 -9.06
CA TRP A 124 -7.74 -16.98 -8.70
C TRP A 124 -8.58 -17.36 -7.49
N LYS A 125 -8.86 -18.66 -7.31
CA LYS A 125 -9.63 -19.14 -6.16
C LYS A 125 -8.91 -18.95 -4.83
N MET A 126 -7.58 -18.81 -4.83
CA MET A 126 -6.79 -18.57 -3.61
C MET A 126 -7.10 -17.18 -3.00
N VAL A 127 -7.40 -16.21 -3.87
CA VAL A 127 -7.67 -14.82 -3.49
C VAL A 127 -9.13 -14.41 -3.62
N ASN A 128 -9.93 -15.21 -4.33
CA ASN A 128 -11.38 -15.05 -4.50
C ASN A 128 -12.11 -16.30 -4.01
N PRO A 129 -12.38 -16.45 -2.71
CA PRO A 129 -13.04 -17.65 -2.18
C PRO A 129 -14.44 -17.86 -2.75
N ASN A 130 -15.09 -16.80 -3.23
CA ASN A 130 -16.42 -16.82 -3.87
C ASN A 130 -16.37 -16.97 -5.39
N LEU A 131 -15.21 -17.30 -5.97
CA LEU A 131 -15.07 -17.54 -7.41
C LEU A 131 -16.02 -18.63 -7.88
N GLY A 132 -16.79 -18.35 -8.92
CA GLY A 132 -17.85 -19.21 -9.46
C GLY A 132 -19.17 -19.16 -8.66
N ARG A 133 -19.29 -18.25 -7.66
CA ARG A 133 -20.53 -18.00 -6.92
C ARG A 133 -21.00 -16.54 -7.06
N SER A 134 -20.32 -15.61 -6.40
CA SER A 134 -20.59 -14.17 -6.51
C SER A 134 -19.55 -13.43 -7.36
N VAL A 135 -18.43 -14.06 -7.65
CA VAL A 135 -17.39 -13.57 -8.56
C VAL A 135 -17.38 -14.47 -9.78
N ASP A 136 -17.72 -13.90 -10.94
CA ASP A 136 -17.75 -14.61 -12.21
C ASP A 136 -16.32 -14.74 -12.78
N PRO A 137 -15.84 -15.98 -13.06
CA PRO A 137 -14.53 -16.19 -13.67
C PRO A 137 -14.40 -15.56 -15.07
N ASP A 138 -15.46 -15.62 -15.88
CA ASP A 138 -15.45 -15.10 -17.25
C ASP A 138 -15.33 -13.57 -17.22
N TYR A 139 -16.04 -12.90 -16.27
CA TYR A 139 -15.86 -11.47 -16.04
C TYR A 139 -14.41 -11.11 -15.70
N LEU A 140 -13.77 -11.86 -14.81
CA LEU A 140 -12.36 -11.60 -14.45
C LEU A 140 -11.42 -11.82 -15.64
N ALA A 141 -11.67 -12.82 -16.47
CA ALA A 141 -10.89 -13.08 -17.68
C ALA A 141 -11.02 -11.92 -18.68
N ASP A 142 -12.22 -11.41 -18.92
CA ASP A 142 -12.49 -10.27 -19.80
C ASP A 142 -11.82 -8.99 -19.27
N GLN A 143 -11.88 -8.76 -17.96
CA GLN A 143 -11.17 -7.63 -17.33
C GLN A 143 -9.65 -7.75 -17.50
N LEU A 144 -9.10 -8.96 -17.42
CA LEU A 144 -7.66 -9.18 -17.61
C LEU A 144 -7.23 -8.87 -19.05
N VAL A 145 -8.00 -9.33 -20.05
CA VAL A 145 -7.75 -8.98 -21.45
C VAL A 145 -7.78 -7.47 -21.66
N THR A 146 -8.84 -6.81 -21.14
CA THR A 146 -8.99 -5.36 -21.26
C THR A 146 -7.87 -4.59 -20.57
N ALA A 147 -7.42 -5.05 -19.38
CA ALA A 147 -6.35 -4.40 -18.64
C ALA A 147 -4.99 -4.55 -19.35
N ARG A 148 -4.73 -5.68 -19.99
CA ARG A 148 -3.53 -5.90 -20.81
C ARG A 148 -3.43 -4.91 -21.98
N GLU A 149 -4.54 -4.70 -22.68
CA GLU A 149 -4.61 -3.73 -23.78
C GLU A 149 -4.41 -2.27 -23.33
N LYS A 150 -4.90 -1.93 -22.13
CA LYS A 150 -4.78 -0.58 -21.54
C LYS A 150 -3.39 -0.29 -20.97
N GLY A 151 -2.56 -1.30 -20.74
CA GLY A 151 -1.20 -1.17 -20.24
C GLY A 151 -1.01 -1.34 -18.74
N GLY A 152 0.23 -1.18 -18.29
CA GLY A 152 0.69 -1.59 -16.96
C GLY A 152 -0.08 -1.01 -15.77
N HIS A 153 -0.51 0.26 -15.86
CA HIS A 153 -1.29 0.87 -14.76
C HIS A 153 -2.67 0.20 -14.58
N ALA A 154 -3.39 -0.06 -15.68
CA ALA A 154 -4.68 -0.75 -15.61
C ALA A 154 -4.52 -2.19 -15.11
N LEU A 155 -3.44 -2.85 -15.51
CA LEU A 155 -3.10 -4.20 -15.07
C LEU A 155 -2.79 -4.22 -13.55
N ALA A 156 -2.04 -3.25 -13.06
CA ALA A 156 -1.75 -3.11 -11.63
C ALA A 156 -3.01 -2.86 -10.79
N LEU A 157 -3.92 -2.00 -11.27
CA LEU A 157 -5.20 -1.76 -10.62
C LEU A 157 -6.07 -3.03 -10.58
N LEU A 158 -6.15 -3.75 -11.69
CA LEU A 158 -6.90 -5.01 -11.73
C LEU A 158 -6.30 -6.02 -10.73
N ALA A 159 -4.97 -6.16 -10.71
CA ALA A 159 -4.26 -7.05 -9.82
C ALA A 159 -4.53 -6.74 -8.34
N SER A 160 -4.50 -5.46 -7.96
CA SER A 160 -4.75 -5.06 -6.58
C SER A 160 -6.20 -5.22 -6.17
N GLN A 161 -7.15 -4.79 -7.00
CA GLN A 161 -8.56 -4.72 -6.63
C GLN A 161 -9.30 -6.05 -6.73
N HIS A 162 -8.86 -6.95 -7.61
CA HIS A 162 -9.53 -8.23 -7.83
C HIS A 162 -8.70 -9.46 -7.45
N PHE A 163 -7.40 -9.31 -7.32
CA PHE A 163 -6.51 -10.42 -7.00
C PHE A 163 -5.66 -10.20 -5.75
N ASN A 164 -5.91 -9.11 -5.00
CA ASN A 164 -5.19 -8.74 -3.79
C ASN A 164 -3.67 -8.72 -3.94
N VAL A 165 -3.17 -8.43 -5.15
CA VAL A 165 -1.75 -8.30 -5.41
C VAL A 165 -1.32 -6.88 -5.07
N GLU A 166 -0.32 -6.76 -4.22
CA GLU A 166 0.20 -5.46 -3.76
C GLU A 166 0.88 -4.70 -4.89
N ILE A 167 0.46 -3.46 -5.14
CA ILE A 167 1.11 -2.58 -6.11
C ILE A 167 2.49 -2.17 -5.55
N GLY A 168 3.52 -2.26 -6.39
CA GLY A 168 4.90 -1.98 -5.99
C GLY A 168 5.76 -3.23 -5.78
N VAL A 169 5.16 -4.40 -5.61
CA VAL A 169 5.87 -5.69 -5.56
C VAL A 169 5.79 -6.35 -6.95
N GLY A 170 6.54 -5.83 -7.92
CA GLY A 170 6.61 -6.40 -9.27
C GLY A 170 5.44 -6.08 -10.20
N LEU A 171 4.50 -5.24 -9.79
CA LEU A 171 3.39 -4.77 -10.60
C LEU A 171 3.40 -3.24 -10.68
N GLY A 172 4.08 -2.68 -11.64
CA GLY A 172 3.80 -1.40 -12.28
C GLY A 172 3.31 -0.20 -11.44
N GLY A 173 3.53 -0.16 -10.13
CA GLY A 173 3.50 1.07 -9.33
C GLY A 173 4.80 1.85 -9.49
N ALA A 174 5.70 1.31 -10.29
CA ALA A 174 6.92 1.96 -10.70
C ALA A 174 6.60 3.09 -11.70
N TRP A 175 7.38 4.13 -11.64
CA TRP A 175 7.47 5.13 -12.70
C TRP A 175 7.49 4.46 -14.10
N VAL A 176 6.79 5.03 -15.08
CA VAL A 176 6.62 4.47 -16.43
C VAL A 176 7.96 4.06 -17.10
N GLY A 177 9.05 4.74 -16.73
CA GLY A 177 10.40 4.41 -17.21
C GLY A 177 11.12 3.28 -16.46
N ALA A 178 10.54 2.74 -15.39
CA ALA A 178 11.24 1.78 -14.54
C ALA A 178 11.59 0.46 -15.25
N GLU A 179 10.79 0.04 -16.22
CA GLU A 179 11.08 -1.15 -17.04
C GLU A 179 12.32 -0.97 -17.92
N PHE A 180 12.66 0.27 -18.28
CA PHE A 180 13.83 0.62 -19.08
C PHE A 180 15.06 0.94 -18.24
N TRP A 181 14.89 1.10 -16.91
CA TRP A 181 15.94 1.57 -16.02
C TRP A 181 17.19 0.69 -16.06
N ALA A 182 17.01 -0.62 -15.98
CA ALA A 182 18.13 -1.56 -16.03
C ALA A 182 18.83 -1.57 -17.39
N GLN A 183 18.07 -1.37 -18.49
CA GLN A 183 18.62 -1.31 -19.85
C GLN A 183 19.35 0.01 -20.12
N ALA A 184 18.91 1.09 -19.48
CA ALA A 184 19.54 2.41 -19.55
C ALA A 184 20.80 2.52 -18.70
N ALA A 185 21.12 1.53 -17.89
CA ALA A 185 22.30 1.56 -17.04
C ALA A 185 23.59 1.58 -17.87
N VAL A 186 24.45 2.57 -17.62
CA VAL A 186 25.78 2.69 -18.21
C VAL A 186 26.81 2.32 -17.13
N PRO A 187 27.35 1.11 -17.15
CA PRO A 187 28.34 0.68 -16.16
C PRO A 187 29.55 1.59 -16.17
N GLY A 188 29.93 2.11 -15.00
CA GLY A 188 31.10 2.96 -14.86
C GLY A 188 30.86 4.44 -15.20
N LEU A 189 29.63 4.89 -15.43
CA LEU A 189 29.33 6.32 -15.53
C LEU A 189 29.68 7.03 -14.22
N THR A 190 30.57 8.03 -14.32
CA THR A 190 31.03 8.83 -13.19
C THR A 190 30.50 10.26 -13.26
N LEU A 191 30.53 10.96 -12.15
CA LEU A 191 30.18 12.38 -12.11
C LEU A 191 31.10 13.19 -13.03
N ASP A 192 32.41 12.93 -12.99
CA ASP A 192 33.39 13.60 -13.85
C ASP A 192 33.07 13.40 -15.33
N ALA A 193 32.67 12.20 -15.73
CA ALA A 193 32.25 11.91 -17.11
C ALA A 193 31.04 12.75 -17.55
N ILE A 194 30.07 12.98 -16.66
CA ILE A 194 28.94 13.87 -16.96
C ILE A 194 29.42 15.32 -17.14
N ILE A 195 30.27 15.80 -16.25
CA ILE A 195 30.81 17.18 -16.32
C ILE A 195 31.58 17.39 -17.63
N ASP A 196 32.39 16.43 -18.03
CA ASP A 196 33.23 16.53 -19.22
C ASP A 196 32.46 16.39 -20.54
N GLN A 197 31.44 15.51 -20.60
CA GLN A 197 30.76 15.13 -21.84
C GLN A 197 29.47 15.93 -22.08
N CYS A 198 28.91 16.57 -21.07
CA CYS A 198 27.65 17.27 -21.19
C CYS A 198 27.80 18.75 -21.49
N GLU A 199 26.87 19.30 -22.27
CA GLU A 199 26.78 20.74 -22.58
C GLU A 199 26.14 21.53 -21.42
N VAL A 200 25.30 20.86 -20.64
CA VAL A 200 24.64 21.38 -19.43
C VAL A 200 24.49 20.25 -18.44
N ALA A 201 24.65 20.55 -17.17
CA ALA A 201 24.34 19.66 -16.08
C ALA A 201 23.53 20.40 -15.01
N VAL A 202 22.51 19.71 -14.46
CA VAL A 202 21.66 20.20 -13.38
C VAL A 202 21.88 19.31 -12.19
N VAL A 203 22.00 19.93 -11.03
CA VAL A 203 22.22 19.25 -9.74
C VAL A 203 20.97 19.38 -8.89
N GLY A 204 20.46 18.26 -8.40
CA GLY A 204 19.42 18.19 -7.40
C GLY A 204 19.98 17.62 -6.10
N VAL A 205 19.70 18.27 -5.00
CA VAL A 205 20.05 17.80 -3.66
C VAL A 205 18.77 17.69 -2.84
N ASP A 206 18.55 16.53 -2.24
CA ASP A 206 17.48 16.32 -1.29
C ASP A 206 18.08 15.93 0.06
N GLY A 207 17.85 16.77 1.06
CA GLY A 207 18.40 16.62 2.40
C GLY A 207 17.36 16.08 3.35
N GLY A 208 17.52 14.84 3.76
CA GLY A 208 16.70 14.23 4.80
C GLY A 208 17.05 14.70 6.21
N GLY A 209 16.19 14.34 7.17
CA GLY A 209 16.44 14.49 8.60
C GLY A 209 17.38 13.41 9.15
N LEU A 210 17.38 13.25 10.48
CA LEU A 210 18.18 12.21 11.15
C LEU A 210 17.72 10.78 10.83
N ASP A 211 16.59 10.62 10.16
CA ASP A 211 15.93 9.35 9.80
C ASP A 211 15.80 9.14 8.28
N ASP A 212 16.48 9.97 7.46
CA ASP A 212 16.39 9.93 6.01
C ASP A 212 17.77 9.99 5.34
N LEU A 213 17.83 9.72 4.03
CA LEU A 213 19.03 9.79 3.22
C LEU A 213 19.29 11.22 2.72
N LEU A 214 20.55 11.62 2.64
CA LEU A 214 20.94 12.76 1.84
C LEU A 214 21.17 12.29 0.41
N GLY A 215 20.32 12.74 -0.51
CA GLY A 215 20.36 12.39 -1.93
C GLY A 215 21.04 13.47 -2.77
N LEU A 216 21.88 13.05 -3.71
CA LEU A 216 22.45 13.89 -4.76
C LEU A 216 22.15 13.27 -6.12
N ALA A 217 21.55 14.04 -7.01
CA ALA A 217 21.33 13.65 -8.39
C ALA A 217 21.96 14.69 -9.33
N VAL A 218 22.68 14.23 -10.35
CA VAL A 218 23.23 15.08 -11.40
C VAL A 218 22.71 14.56 -12.73
N VAL A 219 22.03 15.41 -13.49
CA VAL A 219 21.50 15.10 -14.80
C VAL A 219 22.13 16.02 -15.84
N GLY A 220 22.82 15.45 -16.80
CA GLY A 220 23.49 16.17 -17.89
C GLY A 220 22.96 15.81 -19.26
N ARG A 221 23.05 16.74 -20.22
CA ARG A 221 22.74 16.50 -21.61
C ARG A 221 24.03 16.35 -22.42
N HIS A 222 24.26 15.17 -23.00
CA HIS A 222 25.46 14.88 -23.76
C HIS A 222 25.60 15.80 -24.95
N ARG A 223 26.82 16.33 -25.21
CA ARG A 223 27.08 17.37 -26.23
C ARG A 223 26.77 16.93 -27.64
N GLU A 224 27.09 15.67 -28.00
CA GLU A 224 26.98 15.14 -29.34
C GLU A 224 25.67 14.39 -29.56
N SER A 225 25.40 13.33 -28.78
CA SER A 225 24.20 12.48 -28.92
C SER A 225 22.91 13.14 -28.48
N LYS A 226 22.99 14.18 -27.62
CA LYS A 226 21.87 14.85 -26.98
C LYS A 226 21.08 13.95 -26.00
N ASP A 227 21.62 12.79 -25.67
CA ASP A 227 21.07 11.91 -24.64
C ASP A 227 21.18 12.54 -23.27
N TRP A 228 20.26 12.13 -22.39
CA TRP A 228 20.30 12.51 -20.98
C TRP A 228 21.07 11.47 -20.19
N LEU A 229 22.11 11.90 -19.50
CA LEU A 229 22.90 11.09 -18.56
C LEU A 229 22.51 11.45 -17.14
N ALA A 230 22.29 10.45 -16.28
CA ALA A 230 21.98 10.65 -14.88
C ALA A 230 22.97 9.89 -14.00
N TRP A 231 23.52 10.57 -13.01
CA TRP A 231 24.32 9.98 -11.96
C TRP A 231 23.71 10.35 -10.61
N VAL A 232 23.63 9.38 -9.72
CA VAL A 232 23.01 9.56 -8.40
C VAL A 232 23.92 9.00 -7.31
N HIS A 233 23.91 9.63 -6.17
CA HIS A 233 24.57 9.15 -4.96
C HIS A 233 23.73 9.46 -3.73
N ALA A 234 23.76 8.59 -2.74
CA ALA A 234 23.09 8.83 -1.48
C ALA A 234 24.03 8.57 -0.30
N TRP A 235 23.90 9.37 0.72
CA TRP A 235 24.61 9.19 2.00
C TRP A 235 23.59 8.90 3.09
N ALA A 236 23.90 7.92 3.92
CA ALA A 236 23.12 7.59 5.10
C ALA A 236 23.91 7.94 6.36
N HIS A 237 23.29 8.63 7.32
CA HIS A 237 23.83 8.68 8.65
C HIS A 237 23.81 7.27 9.26
N PRO A 238 24.84 6.81 10.03
CA PRO A 238 24.85 5.46 10.61
C PRO A 238 23.60 5.11 11.42
N GLU A 239 22.99 6.10 12.05
CA GLU A 239 21.72 5.93 12.80
C GLU A 239 20.55 5.56 11.91
N VAL A 240 20.50 6.09 10.67
CA VAL A 240 19.46 5.72 9.68
C VAL A 240 19.53 4.25 9.34
N LEU A 241 20.73 3.74 9.07
CA LEU A 241 20.95 2.31 8.76
C LEU A 241 20.65 1.39 9.95
N ARG A 242 20.75 1.91 11.18
CA ARG A 242 20.40 1.17 12.39
C ARG A 242 18.90 1.08 12.61
N THR A 243 18.17 2.14 12.29
CA THR A 243 16.72 2.26 12.51
C THR A 243 15.89 1.76 11.34
N ARG A 244 16.39 1.95 10.12
CA ARG A 244 15.71 1.55 8.87
C ARG A 244 16.47 0.42 8.18
N LYS A 245 16.25 -0.78 8.64
CA LYS A 245 16.89 -2.00 8.10
C LYS A 245 16.52 -2.29 6.64
N GLU A 246 15.43 -1.73 6.16
CA GLU A 246 14.95 -1.86 4.78
C GLU A 246 15.78 -1.04 3.77
N ILE A 247 16.62 -0.14 4.23
CA ILE A 247 17.50 0.71 3.40
C ILE A 247 18.93 0.12 3.34
N ALA A 248 19.27 -0.75 4.25
CA ALA A 248 20.63 -1.28 4.43
C ALA A 248 20.96 -2.44 3.47
#